data_f6e2f1c10ee50181a22aed00a45b7462
#
_entry.id   f6e2f1c10ee50181a22aed00a45b7462
#
_cell.length_a   1.000
_cell.length_b   1.000
_cell.length_c   1.000
_cell.angle_alpha   90.00
_cell.angle_beta   90.00
_cell.angle_gamma   90.00
#
_symmetry.space_group_name_H-M   'P 1'
#
loop_
_entity.id
_entity.type
_entity.pdbx_description
1 polymer ?
#
loop_
_entity_poly.entity_id
_entity_poly.type
_entity_poly.pdbx_seq_one_letter_code
_entity_poly.pdbx_strand_id
1 'polypeptide(L)'
;MTDVNTLSTDHSRAVADGAHSHGTVKPQGSRADRLTSFDLADFELPNGREEDWRFTPVKRLAGLFSEKYDDVEPINLEVGAPEGVTVSVVEAGSDLLGRTAKPGDRSAATAWTNAGEATVVTLAKDTKLEAPVRIDITGAGHGNAVASH
;
A
#
# COMPACT_ATOMS: atom_id res chain seq x y z
N MET A 1 57.28 1.93 -27.34
CA MET A 1 56.46 2.72 -26.40
C MET A 1 55.18 1.92 -26.15
N THR A 2 55.10 1.28 -25.02
CA THR A 2 54.00 0.38 -24.67
C THR A 2 53.04 1.18 -23.81
N ASP A 3 51.87 1.51 -24.35
CA ASP A 3 50.81 2.14 -23.57
C ASP A 3 50.27 1.15 -22.52
N VAL A 4 50.54 1.46 -21.28
CA VAL A 4 49.96 0.76 -20.14
C VAL A 4 48.56 1.30 -19.97
N ASN A 5 47.59 0.57 -20.47
CA ASN A 5 46.17 0.82 -20.22
C ASN A 5 45.86 0.57 -18.73
N THR A 6 45.90 1.63 -17.94
CA THR A 6 45.55 1.58 -16.52
C THR A 6 44.04 1.42 -16.42
N LEU A 7 43.60 0.19 -16.14
CA LEU A 7 42.20 -0.05 -15.80
C LEU A 7 41.86 0.72 -14.52
N SER A 8 41.14 1.83 -14.67
CA SER A 8 40.60 2.58 -13.54
C SER A 8 39.49 1.76 -12.88
N THR A 9 39.65 1.45 -11.61
CA THR A 9 38.60 0.86 -10.78
C THR A 9 37.61 1.90 -10.24
N ASP A 10 37.81 3.15 -10.63
CA ASP A 10 36.89 4.24 -10.25
C ASP A 10 35.71 4.29 -11.22
N HIS A 11 34.59 3.73 -10.82
CA HIS A 11 33.32 3.76 -11.57
C HIS A 11 32.61 5.12 -11.51
N SER A 12 33.13 6.10 -10.76
CA SER A 12 32.54 7.44 -10.64
C SER A 12 32.60 8.27 -11.93
N ARG A 13 33.42 7.86 -12.89
CA ARG A 13 33.59 8.50 -14.21
C ARG A 13 33.17 7.60 -15.37
N ALA A 14 32.38 6.57 -15.12
CA ALA A 14 31.86 5.74 -16.19
C ALA A 14 30.94 6.59 -17.08
N VAL A 15 31.48 7.05 -18.19
CA VAL A 15 30.70 7.50 -19.34
C VAL A 15 29.85 6.28 -19.74
N ALA A 16 28.58 6.49 -20.02
CA ALA A 16 27.67 5.44 -20.46
C ALA A 16 28.20 4.80 -21.75
N ASP A 17 29.08 3.81 -21.59
CA ASP A 17 29.55 2.97 -22.67
C ASP A 17 28.52 1.85 -22.83
N GLY A 18 27.91 1.74 -24.00
CA GLY A 18 26.91 0.73 -24.34
C GLY A 18 27.40 -0.71 -24.24
N ALA A 19 28.66 -0.93 -23.87
CA ALA A 19 29.26 -2.25 -23.68
C ALA A 19 28.99 -2.86 -22.29
N HIS A 20 28.53 -2.07 -21.31
CA HIS A 20 28.13 -2.58 -19.99
C HIS A 20 26.67 -2.97 -20.03
N SER A 21 26.41 -4.18 -20.48
CA SER A 21 25.07 -4.79 -20.48
C SER A 21 24.61 -5.11 -19.06
N HIS A 22 24.10 -4.14 -18.34
CA HIS A 22 23.27 -4.39 -17.16
C HIS A 22 21.82 -4.64 -17.53
N GLY A 23 21.53 -5.07 -18.76
CA GLY A 23 20.20 -5.29 -19.28
C GLY A 23 19.38 -3.99 -19.32
N THR A 24 18.28 -4.00 -20.02
CA THR A 24 17.30 -2.91 -20.09
C THR A 24 16.44 -2.76 -18.82
N VAL A 25 16.77 -3.50 -17.77
CA VAL A 25 16.06 -3.41 -16.49
C VAL A 25 16.57 -2.15 -15.79
N LYS A 26 15.78 -1.07 -15.88
CA LYS A 26 15.96 0.08 -15.00
C LYS A 26 15.77 -0.44 -13.58
N PRO A 27 16.77 -0.32 -12.67
CA PRO A 27 16.52 -0.64 -11.28
C PRO A 27 15.38 0.26 -10.82
N GLN A 28 14.37 -0.32 -10.16
CA GLN A 28 13.35 0.48 -9.49
C GLN A 28 14.07 1.33 -8.45
N GLY A 29 14.28 2.59 -8.78
CA GLY A 29 15.21 3.44 -8.04
C GLY A 29 14.71 3.85 -6.66
N SER A 30 13.40 3.80 -6.42
CA SER A 30 12.83 4.32 -5.18
C SER A 30 11.46 3.69 -4.91
N ARG A 31 11.05 3.64 -3.62
CA ARG A 31 9.68 3.31 -3.24
C ARG A 31 8.66 4.29 -3.82
N ALA A 32 9.07 5.51 -4.12
CA ALA A 32 8.24 6.52 -4.77
C ALA A 32 7.90 6.18 -6.22
N ASP A 33 8.70 5.32 -6.87
CA ASP A 33 8.48 4.90 -8.26
C ASP A 33 7.57 3.67 -8.38
N ARG A 34 7.05 3.16 -7.24
CA ARG A 34 6.12 2.04 -7.24
C ARG A 34 4.79 2.44 -7.83
N LEU A 35 4.17 1.49 -8.53
CA LEU A 35 2.79 1.65 -9.00
C LEU A 35 1.87 1.95 -7.81
N THR A 36 1.05 2.97 -7.96
CA THR A 36 -0.05 3.27 -7.05
C THR A 36 -1.30 3.57 -7.85
N SER A 37 -2.42 2.92 -7.55
CA SER A 37 -3.67 3.12 -8.27
C SER A 37 -4.88 2.82 -7.40
N PHE A 38 -6.01 3.43 -7.70
CA PHE A 38 -7.31 3.03 -7.17
C PHE A 38 -7.97 1.93 -8.01
N ASP A 39 -7.48 1.71 -9.23
CA ASP A 39 -8.00 0.67 -10.11
C ASP A 39 -7.31 -0.67 -9.80
N LEU A 40 -8.12 -1.64 -9.39
CA LEU A 40 -7.64 -3.00 -9.11
C LEU A 40 -7.03 -3.68 -10.35
N ALA A 41 -7.48 -3.32 -11.55
CA ALA A 41 -6.98 -3.90 -12.80
C ALA A 41 -5.53 -3.53 -13.09
N ASP A 42 -5.01 -2.45 -12.50
CA ASP A 42 -3.63 -2.03 -12.66
C ASP A 42 -2.64 -2.98 -11.92
N PHE A 43 -3.14 -3.83 -11.02
CA PHE A 43 -2.31 -4.73 -10.22
C PHE A 43 -2.47 -6.18 -10.65
N GLU A 44 -1.38 -6.82 -11.00
CA GLU A 44 -1.35 -8.26 -11.25
C GLU A 44 -1.63 -9.08 -9.98
N LEU A 45 -2.13 -10.31 -10.16
CA LEU A 45 -2.27 -11.26 -9.06
C LEU A 45 -0.88 -11.69 -8.55
N PRO A 46 -0.59 -11.53 -7.26
CA PRO A 46 0.68 -11.98 -6.71
C PRO A 46 0.86 -13.49 -6.87
N ASN A 47 2.03 -13.90 -7.34
CA ASN A 47 2.39 -15.32 -7.50
C ASN A 47 3.51 -15.78 -6.55
N GLY A 48 4.07 -14.84 -5.76
CA GLY A 48 5.13 -15.08 -4.79
C GLY A 48 6.54 -15.06 -5.36
N ARG A 49 6.71 -14.68 -6.63
CA ARG A 49 8.03 -14.49 -7.27
C ARG A 49 8.46 -13.03 -7.28
N GLU A 50 7.51 -12.14 -7.10
CA GLU A 50 7.74 -10.71 -6.97
C GLU A 50 8.53 -10.42 -5.68
N GLU A 51 9.40 -9.41 -5.71
CA GLU A 51 10.24 -9.07 -4.56
C GLU A 51 9.42 -8.75 -3.31
N ASP A 52 8.31 -8.04 -3.46
CA ASP A 52 7.43 -7.65 -2.36
C ASP A 52 6.71 -8.85 -1.72
N TRP A 53 6.48 -9.95 -2.48
CA TRP A 53 5.74 -11.13 -2.04
C TRP A 53 6.61 -12.37 -1.81
N ARG A 54 7.93 -12.25 -1.99
CA ARG A 54 8.89 -13.35 -2.02
C ARG A 54 8.84 -14.28 -0.81
N PHE A 55 8.57 -13.73 0.36
CA PHE A 55 8.50 -14.49 1.62
C PHE A 55 7.07 -14.65 2.14
N THR A 56 6.09 -14.26 1.36
CA THR A 56 4.68 -14.27 1.75
C THR A 56 4.01 -15.56 1.27
N PRO A 57 3.25 -16.25 2.13
CA PRO A 57 2.51 -17.45 1.73
C PRO A 57 1.27 -17.08 0.90
N VAL A 58 1.48 -16.55 -0.31
CA VAL A 58 0.44 -15.96 -1.20
C VAL A 58 -0.77 -16.87 -1.36
N LYS A 59 -0.56 -18.20 -1.48
CA LYS A 59 -1.67 -19.16 -1.62
C LYS A 59 -2.61 -19.18 -0.42
N ARG A 60 -2.09 -18.93 0.78
CA ARG A 60 -2.91 -18.85 2.00
C ARG A 60 -3.69 -17.55 2.10
N LEU A 61 -3.23 -16.53 1.41
CA LEU A 61 -3.79 -15.19 1.39
C LEU A 61 -4.62 -14.90 0.13
N ALA A 62 -4.90 -15.93 -0.69
CA ALA A 62 -5.57 -15.76 -1.98
C ALA A 62 -6.89 -14.99 -1.88
N GLY A 63 -7.64 -15.15 -0.79
CA GLY A 63 -8.88 -14.41 -0.55
C GLY A 63 -8.70 -12.89 -0.47
N LEU A 64 -7.51 -12.39 -0.08
CA LEU A 64 -7.23 -10.96 0.00
C LEU A 64 -7.04 -10.30 -1.37
N PHE A 65 -6.86 -11.10 -2.43
CA PHE A 65 -6.62 -10.60 -3.79
C PHE A 65 -7.82 -10.77 -4.71
N SER A 66 -8.95 -11.26 -4.17
CA SER A 66 -10.20 -11.45 -4.91
C SER A 66 -10.81 -10.11 -5.31
N GLU A 67 -11.42 -10.04 -6.50
CA GLU A 67 -12.08 -8.81 -6.96
C GLU A 67 -13.26 -8.41 -6.06
N LYS A 68 -13.94 -9.41 -5.51
CA LYS A 68 -15.01 -9.23 -4.54
C LYS A 68 -14.77 -10.10 -3.32
N TYR A 69 -15.12 -9.59 -2.20
CA TYR A 69 -15.21 -10.36 -0.99
C TYR A 69 -16.62 -10.96 -0.89
N ASP A 70 -16.68 -12.29 -0.97
CA ASP A 70 -17.90 -13.03 -0.67
C ASP A 70 -17.99 -13.15 0.87
N ASP A 71 -19.16 -13.04 1.43
CA ASP A 71 -19.41 -13.21 2.87
C ASP A 71 -18.54 -12.32 3.78
N VAL A 72 -18.60 -11.02 3.56
CA VAL A 72 -17.95 -10.05 4.46
C VAL A 72 -18.78 -9.93 5.73
N GLU A 73 -18.32 -10.52 6.83
CA GLU A 73 -18.85 -10.17 8.12
C GLU A 73 -18.29 -8.82 8.56
N PRO A 74 -19.15 -7.94 9.08
CA PRO A 74 -18.70 -6.63 9.52
C PRO A 74 -17.69 -6.78 10.67
N ILE A 75 -16.62 -6.03 10.60
CA ILE A 75 -15.79 -5.82 11.77
C ILE A 75 -16.53 -4.90 12.73
N ASN A 76 -16.33 -5.12 14.02
CA ASN A 76 -16.71 -4.13 15.01
C ASN A 76 -15.58 -3.10 15.11
N LEU A 77 -15.90 -1.83 14.81
CA LEU A 77 -14.99 -0.71 14.93
C LEU A 77 -15.54 0.27 15.96
N GLU A 78 -14.82 0.43 17.06
CA GLU A 78 -15.16 1.36 18.12
C GLU A 78 -14.12 2.48 18.19
N VAL A 79 -14.59 3.72 18.23
CA VAL A 79 -13.72 4.90 18.33
C VAL A 79 -13.95 5.60 19.65
N GLY A 80 -12.98 5.53 20.54
CA GLY A 80 -12.92 6.34 21.75
C GLY A 80 -12.39 7.74 21.41
N ALA A 81 -13.28 8.68 21.27
CA ALA A 81 -12.96 10.05 20.86
C ALA A 81 -13.01 11.00 22.08
N PRO A 82 -11.87 11.58 22.51
CA PRO A 82 -11.86 12.63 23.51
C PRO A 82 -12.48 13.94 22.99
N GLU A 83 -12.72 14.89 23.87
CA GLU A 83 -13.23 16.21 23.50
C GLU A 83 -12.34 16.88 22.45
N GLY A 84 -12.94 17.49 21.45
CA GLY A 84 -12.25 18.12 20.31
C GLY A 84 -12.04 17.20 19.11
N VAL A 85 -12.48 15.94 19.18
CA VAL A 85 -12.45 14.99 18.06
C VAL A 85 -13.87 14.80 17.54
N THR A 86 -14.02 14.84 16.22
CA THR A 86 -15.28 14.51 15.53
C THR A 86 -15.12 13.17 14.83
N VAL A 87 -16.09 12.28 15.04
CA VAL A 87 -16.18 10.98 14.36
C VAL A 87 -17.40 10.99 13.46
N SER A 88 -17.23 10.62 12.22
CA SER A 88 -18.31 10.53 11.22
C SER A 88 -18.13 9.31 10.34
N VAL A 89 -19.23 8.80 9.79
CA VAL A 89 -19.21 7.75 8.77
C VAL A 89 -19.51 8.39 7.43
N VAL A 90 -18.75 8.05 6.41
CA VAL A 90 -18.92 8.53 5.05
C VAL A 90 -18.97 7.34 4.09
N GLU A 91 -19.70 7.49 2.99
CA GLU A 91 -19.77 6.46 1.95
C GLU A 91 -18.45 6.38 1.13
N ALA A 92 -18.21 5.21 0.53
CA ALA A 92 -17.17 5.03 -0.46
C ALA A 92 -17.32 6.06 -1.59
N GLY A 93 -16.24 6.68 -1.99
CA GLY A 93 -16.25 7.75 -2.99
C GLY A 93 -16.41 9.17 -2.41
N SER A 94 -16.52 9.31 -1.10
CA SER A 94 -16.42 10.63 -0.45
C SER A 94 -15.11 11.33 -0.79
N ASP A 95 -15.17 12.64 -1.09
CA ASP A 95 -14.00 13.49 -1.32
C ASP A 95 -13.00 13.54 -0.14
N LEU A 96 -13.40 13.06 1.02
CA LEU A 96 -12.53 12.98 2.18
C LEU A 96 -11.54 11.81 2.08
N LEU A 97 -11.84 10.79 1.27
CA LEU A 97 -11.04 9.58 1.14
C LEU A 97 -9.99 9.70 0.03
N GLY A 98 -8.91 8.95 0.14
CA GLY A 98 -7.88 8.83 -0.90
C GLY A 98 -7.06 10.07 -1.20
N ARG A 99 -7.09 11.09 -0.36
CA ARG A 99 -6.42 12.39 -0.59
C ARG A 99 -4.91 12.33 -0.46
N THR A 100 -4.41 11.50 0.42
CA THR A 100 -3.00 11.49 0.81
C THR A 100 -2.21 10.36 0.19
N ALA A 101 -2.85 9.22 -0.06
CA ALA A 101 -2.22 8.04 -0.62
C ALA A 101 -3.20 7.29 -1.53
N LYS A 102 -2.62 6.55 -2.49
CA LYS A 102 -3.33 5.57 -3.30
C LYS A 102 -2.87 4.18 -2.90
N PRO A 103 -3.68 3.13 -3.09
CA PRO A 103 -3.24 1.75 -2.95
C PRO A 103 -1.92 1.50 -3.68
N GLY A 104 -0.98 0.84 -3.00
CA GLY A 104 0.35 0.52 -3.54
C GLY A 104 0.52 -0.95 -3.93
N ASP A 105 -0.50 -1.76 -3.70
CA ASP A 105 -0.53 -3.17 -4.08
C ASP A 105 -1.96 -3.66 -4.30
N ARG A 106 -2.08 -4.90 -4.81
CA ARG A 106 -3.38 -5.49 -5.11
C ARG A 106 -4.26 -5.67 -3.88
N SER A 107 -3.71 -6.03 -2.72
CA SER A 107 -4.52 -6.25 -1.52
C SER A 107 -5.14 -4.94 -1.02
N ALA A 108 -4.38 -3.86 -1.03
CA ALA A 108 -4.86 -2.53 -0.69
C ALA A 108 -5.91 -2.01 -1.71
N ALA A 109 -5.71 -2.27 -3.01
CA ALA A 109 -6.67 -1.93 -4.05
C ALA A 109 -7.96 -2.74 -3.93
N THR A 110 -7.86 -4.04 -3.59
CA THR A 110 -9.03 -4.88 -3.30
C THR A 110 -9.81 -4.36 -2.10
N ALA A 111 -9.12 -4.01 -1.01
CA ALA A 111 -9.76 -3.43 0.17
C ALA A 111 -10.47 -2.10 -0.17
N TRP A 112 -9.82 -1.24 -0.94
CA TRP A 112 -10.41 0.02 -1.42
C TRP A 112 -11.68 -0.20 -2.23
N THR A 113 -11.65 -1.13 -3.19
CA THR A 113 -12.79 -1.42 -4.08
C THR A 113 -13.97 -2.02 -3.33
N ASN A 114 -13.71 -2.79 -2.26
CA ASN A 114 -14.75 -3.46 -1.47
C ASN A 114 -15.20 -2.67 -0.24
N ALA A 115 -14.60 -1.51 0.04
CA ALA A 115 -15.04 -0.65 1.14
C ALA A 115 -16.38 0.00 0.79
N GLY A 116 -17.43 -0.24 1.60
CA GLY A 116 -18.74 0.40 1.43
C GLY A 116 -18.81 1.75 2.14
N GLU A 117 -18.27 1.82 3.34
CA GLU A 117 -18.28 3.00 4.20
C GLU A 117 -16.91 3.19 4.84
N ALA A 118 -16.63 4.39 5.28
CA ALA A 118 -15.41 4.71 6.01
C ALA A 118 -15.71 5.54 7.25
N THR A 119 -15.07 5.19 8.35
CA THR A 119 -15.08 5.99 9.56
C THR A 119 -14.01 7.07 9.47
N VAL A 120 -14.41 8.32 9.54
CA VAL A 120 -13.53 9.49 9.49
C VAL A 120 -13.38 10.09 10.87
N VAL A 121 -12.15 10.18 11.33
CA VAL A 121 -11.80 10.83 12.59
C VAL A 121 -11.13 12.16 12.28
N THR A 122 -11.75 13.25 12.70
CA THR A 122 -11.30 14.60 12.35
C THR A 122 -10.85 15.37 13.60
N LEU A 123 -9.67 15.94 13.51
CA LEU A 123 -9.17 16.92 14.45
C LEU A 123 -9.05 18.27 13.77
N ALA A 124 -9.47 19.33 14.45
CA ALA A 124 -9.22 20.69 13.97
C ALA A 124 -7.71 21.00 14.04
N LYS A 125 -7.27 21.87 13.14
CA LYS A 125 -5.88 22.34 13.16
C LYS A 125 -5.53 22.92 14.53
N ASP A 126 -4.31 22.64 14.98
CA ASP A 126 -3.76 23.13 16.26
C ASP A 126 -4.47 22.61 17.51
N THR A 127 -5.35 21.60 17.39
CA THR A 127 -5.98 20.94 18.54
C THR A 127 -4.94 20.13 19.33
N LYS A 128 -4.89 20.35 20.63
CA LYS A 128 -4.10 19.57 21.57
C LYS A 128 -5.04 18.71 22.40
N LEU A 129 -4.94 17.40 22.26
CA LEU A 129 -5.76 16.45 23.02
C LEU A 129 -5.07 16.12 24.35
N GLU A 130 -5.87 15.99 25.42
CA GLU A 130 -5.40 15.52 26.72
C GLU A 130 -5.23 13.98 26.77
N ALA A 131 -5.98 13.26 25.93
CA ALA A 131 -5.91 11.81 25.80
C ALA A 131 -5.82 11.41 24.32
N PRO A 132 -5.23 10.26 23.99
CA PRO A 132 -5.17 9.78 22.62
C PRO A 132 -6.57 9.35 22.11
N VAL A 133 -6.79 9.47 20.80
CA VAL A 133 -7.90 8.78 20.15
C VAL A 133 -7.59 7.28 20.16
N ARG A 134 -8.54 6.47 20.57
CA ARG A 134 -8.43 5.03 20.58
C ARG A 134 -9.36 4.44 19.52
N ILE A 135 -8.82 3.58 18.67
CA ILE A 135 -9.58 2.85 17.66
C ILE A 135 -9.41 1.36 17.95
N ASP A 136 -10.49 0.71 18.34
CA ASP A 136 -10.53 -0.72 18.60
C ASP A 136 -11.22 -1.41 17.42
N ILE A 137 -10.51 -2.35 16.77
CA ILE A 137 -10.99 -3.11 15.64
C ILE A 137 -11.06 -4.57 16.04
N THR A 138 -12.26 -5.15 16.03
CA THR A 138 -12.49 -6.55 16.39
C THR A 138 -13.03 -7.32 15.20
N GLY A 139 -12.32 -8.36 14.79
CA GLY A 139 -12.75 -9.26 13.71
C GLY A 139 -13.74 -10.32 14.19
N ALA A 140 -14.60 -10.78 13.28
CA ALA A 140 -15.67 -11.74 13.59
C ALA A 140 -15.23 -13.22 13.55
N GLY A 141 -13.97 -13.54 13.15
CA GLY A 141 -13.48 -14.92 13.14
C GLY A 141 -12.64 -15.28 11.92
N HIS A 142 -12.45 -16.61 11.72
CA HIS A 142 -11.66 -17.12 10.63
C HIS A 142 -12.45 -17.19 9.31
N GLY A 143 -11.79 -16.88 8.21
CA GLY A 143 -12.31 -17.06 6.85
C GLY A 143 -12.99 -15.84 6.26
N ASN A 144 -13.16 -14.77 7.03
CA ASN A 144 -13.78 -13.55 6.55
C ASN A 144 -12.72 -12.56 6.11
N ALA A 145 -12.89 -12.02 4.91
CA ALA A 145 -12.11 -10.90 4.45
C ALA A 145 -12.77 -9.60 4.89
N VAL A 146 -11.98 -8.70 5.46
CA VAL A 146 -12.45 -7.39 5.87
C VAL A 146 -11.66 -6.34 5.12
N ALA A 147 -12.38 -5.44 4.45
CA ALA A 147 -11.78 -4.28 3.85
C ALA A 147 -11.56 -3.20 4.94
N SER A 148 -10.32 -2.88 5.21
CA SER A 148 -9.94 -1.72 6.01
C SER A 148 -8.89 -0.91 5.28
N HIS A 149 -9.05 0.39 5.28
CA HIS A 149 -8.15 1.30 4.57
C HIS A 149 -7.77 2.47 5.49
#